data_2b2f0d11f11822bc9f4bd230fcb291ad
#
_entry.id   2b2f0d11f11822bc9f4bd230fcb291ad
#
_cell.length_a   1.000
_cell.length_b   1.000
_cell.length_c   1.000
_cell.angle_alpha   90.00
_cell.angle_beta   90.00
_cell.angle_gamma   90.00
#
_symmetry.space_group_name_H-M   'P 1'
#
loop_
_entity.id
_entity.type
_entity.pdbx_description
1 polymer ?
#
loop_
_entity_poly.entity_id
_entity_poly.type
_entity_poly.pdbx_seq_one_letter_code
_entity_poly.pdbx_strand_id
1 'polypeptide(L)'
;MAPAGGDIEAYAAQCGGAVTGTMQTGLRRRGILATGAAFLATAASAPGLRVQELRAQELRDRLPGQEVAPILFVHGNADSAALWMHTIWRFESNYYPRARLFAVDMRLPAARRAETARDSSRSSVAEATAQLAQEIARFRRATGIERLVLVAHGRGGNIVRNFLRGGGAARIRAAILCGAPSHGMIVSDTHMVGSEFNGASPFLRSLNAMPGGVPSGVPVYTIASDQADKWAQPDGQFLGLPGVATGISHTGPALRGATNIVLPGIDHLETAYSLAAFTEIYRIATGEAPTLARIRQEVKPTLNGRVSAYEAGAPTNIGIAGARVRVFAVDPGTGQRIGQERHDRITGPDGAWGPLDVEPDFHYEFELSVRGYPITHIYQPPFPRGSDYVHRRPYLPDRDDPRDGALVTVVRPRGFFDFGRDRIEIGGQAIGGALGVPSENTLRATSTATAAAMPVQYNAQRITGRTWPIAQRRVTVIELGE
;
A
#
# COMPACT_ATOMS: atom_id res chain seq x y z
N MET A 1 5.32 34.21 -2.29
CA MET A 1 3.99 34.24 -1.68
C MET A 1 3.05 33.47 -2.59
N ALA A 2 2.86 32.22 -2.34
CA ALA A 2 1.83 31.41 -3.00
C ALA A 2 1.03 30.70 -1.90
N PRO A 3 -0.29 30.62 -1.97
CA PRO A 3 -1.08 30.00 -0.92
C PRO A 3 -1.00 28.49 -1.01
N ALA A 4 -0.53 27.87 0.04
CA ALA A 4 -0.64 26.45 0.25
C ALA A 4 -2.11 26.14 0.61
N GLY A 5 -2.85 25.64 -0.31
CA GLY A 5 -4.21 25.17 -0.07
C GLY A 5 -4.56 24.10 -1.07
N GLY A 6 -4.51 22.83 -0.70
CA GLY A 6 -5.01 21.90 -1.64
C GLY A 6 -4.82 20.40 -1.49
N ASP A 7 -4.37 19.85 -0.36
CA ASP A 7 -3.98 18.44 -0.39
C ASP A 7 -5.13 17.42 -0.33
N ILE A 8 -6.32 17.78 0.13
CA ILE A 8 -7.49 16.89 0.00
C ILE A 8 -8.17 17.08 -1.37
N GLU A 9 -8.20 18.27 -1.89
CA GLU A 9 -8.65 18.52 -3.26
C GLU A 9 -7.59 18.14 -4.29
N ALA A 10 -6.30 18.30 -4.02
CA ALA A 10 -5.22 17.85 -4.87
C ALA A 10 -5.17 16.33 -5.00
N TYR A 11 -5.42 15.59 -3.91
CA TYR A 11 -5.60 14.13 -4.01
C TYR A 11 -6.89 13.73 -4.74
N ALA A 12 -7.88 14.64 -4.81
CA ALA A 12 -9.12 14.48 -5.59
C ALA A 12 -9.07 15.17 -6.95
N ALA A 13 -8.29 16.24 -7.14
CA ALA A 13 -8.24 17.06 -8.35
C ALA A 13 -7.07 16.73 -9.30
N GLN A 14 -6.04 16.02 -8.84
CA GLN A 14 -5.07 15.40 -9.76
C GLN A 14 -5.69 14.39 -10.72
N CYS A 15 -7.00 14.28 -10.68
CA CYS A 15 -7.78 13.25 -11.31
C CYS A 15 -8.93 13.72 -12.22
N GLY A 16 -8.96 14.92 -12.69
CA GLY A 16 -10.05 15.46 -13.51
C GLY A 16 -9.62 15.96 -14.88
N GLY A 17 -9.37 15.06 -15.82
CA GLY A 17 -9.28 15.37 -17.26
C GLY A 17 -10.32 14.55 -18.02
N ALA A 18 -11.40 15.18 -18.46
CA ALA A 18 -12.45 14.54 -19.23
C ALA A 18 -11.99 14.20 -20.64
N VAL A 19 -12.17 12.94 -21.07
CA VAL A 19 -12.21 12.56 -22.48
C VAL A 19 -13.47 11.74 -22.73
N THR A 20 -14.40 12.37 -23.43
CA THR A 20 -15.59 11.74 -24.01
C THR A 20 -15.21 10.96 -25.26
N GLY A 21 -15.50 9.69 -25.30
CA GLY A 21 -15.36 8.86 -26.48
C GLY A 21 -16.34 7.70 -26.45
N THR A 22 -17.41 7.83 -27.19
CA THR A 22 -18.43 6.82 -27.48
C THR A 22 -17.84 5.68 -28.31
N MET A 23 -18.05 4.41 -27.92
CA MET A 23 -17.90 3.28 -28.84
C MET A 23 -19.04 2.28 -28.71
N GLN A 24 -19.56 1.94 -29.89
CA GLN A 24 -20.66 1.04 -30.15
C GLN A 24 -20.28 -0.44 -30.01
N THR A 25 -21.28 -1.21 -29.66
CA THR A 25 -21.29 -2.67 -29.48
C THR A 25 -21.24 -3.43 -30.79
N GLY A 26 -20.56 -4.60 -30.77
CA GLY A 26 -20.64 -5.60 -31.82
C GLY A 26 -20.36 -7.00 -31.26
N LEU A 27 -21.43 -7.75 -30.95
CA LEU A 27 -21.37 -9.18 -30.57
C LEU A 27 -21.15 -10.06 -31.81
N ARG A 28 -20.25 -11.04 -31.73
CA ARG A 28 -20.42 -12.34 -32.40
C ARG A 28 -19.87 -13.48 -31.54
N ARG A 29 -20.77 -14.42 -31.25
CA ARG A 29 -20.49 -15.74 -30.67
C ARG A 29 -19.94 -16.69 -31.72
N ARG A 30 -18.92 -17.50 -31.37
CA ARG A 30 -18.74 -18.86 -31.93
C ARG A 30 -18.15 -19.73 -30.83
N GLY A 31 -18.85 -20.86 -30.58
CA GLY A 31 -18.44 -21.88 -29.64
C GLY A 31 -17.50 -22.88 -30.34
N ILE A 32 -16.64 -23.50 -29.54
CA ILE A 32 -15.88 -24.70 -29.88
C ILE A 32 -15.87 -25.63 -28.65
N LEU A 33 -16.25 -26.86 -28.88
CA LEU A 33 -16.26 -27.98 -27.95
C LEU A 33 -14.84 -28.38 -27.55
N ALA A 34 -14.61 -28.66 -26.27
CA ALA A 34 -13.36 -29.20 -25.75
C ALA A 34 -13.57 -30.66 -25.32
N THR A 35 -12.80 -31.55 -25.91
CA THR A 35 -12.61 -32.94 -25.51
C THR A 35 -11.61 -33.03 -24.36
N GLY A 36 -11.97 -33.77 -23.31
CA GLY A 36 -11.15 -33.98 -22.14
C GLY A 36 -10.01 -34.98 -22.39
N ALA A 37 -8.87 -34.69 -21.80
CA ALA A 37 -7.80 -35.62 -21.51
C ALA A 37 -7.38 -35.47 -20.05
N ALA A 38 -7.62 -36.49 -19.24
CA ALA A 38 -7.19 -36.55 -17.85
C ALA A 38 -5.68 -36.87 -17.81
N PHE A 39 -4.87 -35.94 -17.36
CA PHE A 39 -3.47 -36.16 -16.96
C PHE A 39 -3.41 -36.38 -15.45
N LEU A 40 -3.05 -37.58 -15.04
CA LEU A 40 -2.59 -37.88 -13.67
C LEU A 40 -1.21 -37.23 -13.49
N ALA A 41 -1.18 -36.06 -12.81
CA ALA A 41 0.07 -35.43 -12.40
C ALA A 41 0.50 -36.00 -11.05
N THR A 42 1.58 -36.77 -11.05
CA THR A 42 2.35 -37.13 -9.86
C THR A 42 2.94 -35.83 -9.29
N ALA A 43 2.49 -35.46 -8.08
CA ALA A 43 2.98 -34.31 -7.36
C ALA A 43 4.43 -34.52 -6.90
N ALA A 44 5.40 -34.11 -7.72
CA ALA A 44 6.75 -33.84 -7.27
C ALA A 44 6.69 -32.51 -6.51
N SER A 45 6.76 -32.57 -5.17
CA SER A 45 6.79 -31.40 -4.30
C SER A 45 8.02 -30.55 -4.65
N ALA A 46 7.79 -29.33 -5.14
CA ALA A 46 8.82 -28.36 -5.47
C ALA A 46 9.73 -28.09 -4.25
N PRO A 47 11.05 -27.91 -4.44
CA PRO A 47 11.99 -27.69 -3.32
C PRO A 47 11.62 -26.53 -2.39
N GLY A 48 10.92 -25.50 -2.90
CA GLY A 48 10.43 -24.39 -2.12
C GLY A 48 9.34 -24.73 -1.09
N LEU A 49 8.49 -25.72 -1.37
CA LEU A 49 7.46 -26.20 -0.41
C LEU A 49 8.07 -26.87 0.82
N ARG A 50 9.10 -27.67 0.64
CA ARG A 50 9.82 -28.31 1.78
C ARG A 50 10.49 -27.30 2.69
N VAL A 51 11.06 -26.22 2.14
CA VAL A 51 11.68 -25.17 2.95
C VAL A 51 10.61 -24.37 3.73
N GLN A 52 9.44 -24.15 3.15
CA GLN A 52 8.31 -23.51 3.85
C GLN A 52 7.73 -24.40 4.96
N GLU A 53 7.62 -25.69 4.72
CA GLU A 53 7.15 -26.66 5.72
C GLU A 53 8.16 -26.78 6.90
N LEU A 54 9.45 -26.80 6.63
CA LEU A 54 10.49 -26.80 7.66
C LEU A 54 10.46 -25.53 8.50
N ARG A 55 10.26 -24.36 7.87
CA ARG A 55 10.13 -23.08 8.58
C ARG A 55 8.84 -22.98 9.41
N ALA A 56 7.75 -23.55 8.90
CA ALA A 56 6.50 -23.65 9.66
C ALA A 56 6.65 -24.60 10.85
N GLN A 57 7.49 -25.63 10.70
CA GLN A 57 7.83 -26.55 11.79
C GLN A 57 8.72 -25.86 12.84
N GLU A 58 9.75 -25.13 12.41
CA GLU A 58 10.62 -24.36 13.33
C GLU A 58 9.81 -23.34 14.15
N LEU A 59 8.78 -22.70 13.56
CA LEU A 59 7.91 -21.78 14.32
C LEU A 59 7.02 -22.54 15.31
N ARG A 60 6.46 -23.71 14.91
CA ARG A 60 5.70 -24.57 15.83
C ARG A 60 6.55 -25.06 17.00
N ASP A 61 7.81 -25.39 16.73
CA ASP A 61 8.76 -25.84 17.76
C ASP A 61 9.16 -24.69 18.69
N ARG A 62 9.14 -23.44 18.19
CA ARG A 62 9.39 -22.22 19.00
C ARG A 62 8.17 -21.73 19.76
N LEU A 63 6.98 -22.02 19.26
CA LEU A 63 5.67 -21.69 19.87
C LEU A 63 4.91 -22.99 20.20
N PRO A 64 5.44 -23.88 21.07
CA PRO A 64 4.84 -25.16 21.32
C PRO A 64 3.45 -25.01 21.91
N GLY A 65 2.47 -25.67 21.27
CA GLY A 65 1.06 -25.64 21.68
C GLY A 65 0.24 -24.47 21.12
N GLN A 66 0.81 -23.56 20.31
CA GLN A 66 0.05 -22.54 19.61
C GLN A 66 -0.07 -22.85 18.12
N GLU A 67 -1.31 -22.91 17.63
CA GLU A 67 -1.57 -22.92 16.19
C GLU A 67 -1.17 -21.56 15.61
N VAL A 68 -0.29 -21.56 14.59
CA VAL A 68 0.12 -20.33 13.89
C VAL A 68 -1.06 -19.74 13.15
N ALA A 69 -1.67 -18.71 13.73
CA ALA A 69 -2.83 -18.08 13.15
C ALA A 69 -2.48 -17.37 11.84
N PRO A 70 -3.28 -17.47 10.78
CA PRO A 70 -3.04 -16.66 9.59
C PRO A 70 -3.32 -15.19 9.88
N ILE A 71 -2.60 -14.33 9.15
CA ILE A 71 -2.74 -12.89 9.24
C ILE A 71 -3.24 -12.37 7.89
N LEU A 72 -4.31 -11.58 7.92
CA LEU A 72 -4.82 -10.86 6.76
C LEU A 72 -4.59 -9.36 6.97
N PHE A 73 -3.82 -8.78 6.06
CA PHE A 73 -3.48 -7.36 6.06
C PHE A 73 -4.44 -6.58 5.15
N VAL A 74 -4.93 -5.44 5.63
CA VAL A 74 -5.88 -4.57 4.94
C VAL A 74 -5.30 -3.16 4.85
N HIS A 75 -5.06 -2.68 3.64
CA HIS A 75 -4.46 -1.36 3.41
C HIS A 75 -5.43 -0.18 3.65
N GLY A 76 -4.89 1.04 3.62
CA GLY A 76 -5.61 2.29 3.82
C GLY A 76 -6.29 2.86 2.58
N ASN A 77 -6.67 4.15 2.69
CA ASN A 77 -7.32 4.89 1.60
C ASN A 77 -6.37 5.06 0.42
N ALA A 78 -6.88 4.80 -0.79
CA ALA A 78 -6.17 4.96 -2.06
C ALA A 78 -4.86 4.14 -2.20
N ASP A 79 -4.64 3.15 -1.34
CA ASP A 79 -3.44 2.32 -1.26
C ASP A 79 -3.65 0.91 -1.83
N SER A 80 -2.72 0.01 -1.61
CA SER A 80 -2.74 -1.38 -2.08
C SER A 80 -2.07 -2.33 -1.07
N ALA A 81 -2.12 -3.63 -1.36
CA ALA A 81 -1.44 -4.65 -0.58
C ALA A 81 0.10 -4.43 -0.48
N ALA A 82 0.69 -3.66 -1.40
CA ALA A 82 2.11 -3.32 -1.40
C ALA A 82 2.59 -2.57 -0.15
N LEU A 83 1.69 -1.87 0.56
CA LEU A 83 1.97 -1.25 1.85
C LEU A 83 2.62 -2.25 2.83
N TRP A 84 2.12 -3.48 2.83
CA TRP A 84 2.47 -4.50 3.82
C TRP A 84 3.73 -5.31 3.50
N MET A 85 4.37 -5.05 2.36
CA MET A 85 5.50 -5.85 1.87
C MET A 85 6.61 -5.98 2.91
N HIS A 86 7.06 -4.88 3.52
CA HIS A 86 8.12 -4.90 4.52
C HIS A 86 7.68 -5.57 5.83
N THR A 87 6.45 -5.37 6.26
CA THR A 87 5.88 -6.03 7.44
C THR A 87 5.84 -7.55 7.21
N ILE A 88 5.40 -8.00 6.05
CA ILE A 88 5.40 -9.42 5.66
C ILE A 88 6.83 -9.96 5.66
N TRP A 89 7.80 -9.27 5.05
CA TRP A 89 9.20 -9.68 5.06
C TRP A 89 9.79 -9.81 6.47
N ARG A 90 9.41 -8.92 7.40
CA ARG A 90 9.83 -9.03 8.80
C ARG A 90 9.20 -10.21 9.51
N PHE A 91 7.91 -10.50 9.27
CA PHE A 91 7.28 -11.73 9.77
C PHE A 91 8.00 -12.98 9.25
N GLU A 92 8.25 -13.08 7.95
CA GLU A 92 8.99 -14.19 7.34
C GLU A 92 10.42 -14.29 7.90
N SER A 93 11.09 -13.16 8.16
CA SER A 93 12.43 -13.11 8.74
C SER A 93 12.45 -13.66 10.16
N ASN A 94 11.32 -13.57 10.86
CA ASN A 94 11.08 -14.17 12.17
C ASN A 94 10.43 -15.57 12.07
N TYR A 95 10.59 -16.23 10.93
CA TYR A 95 10.14 -17.61 10.65
C TYR A 95 8.62 -17.80 10.62
N TYR A 96 7.84 -16.71 10.51
CA TYR A 96 6.40 -16.84 10.28
C TYR A 96 6.16 -17.43 8.88
N PRO A 97 5.31 -18.46 8.73
CA PRO A 97 5.12 -19.10 7.42
C PRO A 97 4.50 -18.13 6.40
N ARG A 98 5.13 -17.98 5.22
CA ARG A 98 4.61 -17.15 4.14
C ARG A 98 3.18 -17.53 3.75
N ALA A 99 2.88 -18.83 3.74
CA ALA A 99 1.55 -19.35 3.46
C ALA A 99 0.46 -18.95 4.48
N ARG A 100 0.82 -18.24 5.53
CA ARG A 100 -0.08 -17.70 6.56
C ARG A 100 -0.18 -16.17 6.54
N LEU A 101 0.50 -15.49 5.61
CA LEU A 101 0.56 -14.03 5.49
C LEU A 101 -0.12 -13.60 4.16
N PHE A 102 -1.18 -12.83 4.25
CA PHE A 102 -1.96 -12.41 3.10
C PHE A 102 -2.27 -10.92 3.20
N ALA A 103 -2.20 -10.21 2.09
CA ALA A 103 -2.67 -8.84 2.00
C ALA A 103 -3.76 -8.72 0.94
N VAL A 104 -4.79 -7.95 1.24
CA VAL A 104 -5.94 -7.74 0.35
C VAL A 104 -5.72 -6.50 -0.49
N ASP A 105 -6.02 -6.58 -1.78
CA ASP A 105 -6.21 -5.43 -2.65
C ASP A 105 -7.69 -5.07 -2.72
N MET A 106 -8.10 -3.99 -2.08
CA MET A 106 -9.42 -3.41 -2.29
C MET A 106 -9.49 -2.88 -3.73
N ARG A 107 -10.45 -3.35 -4.52
CA ARG A 107 -10.54 -3.01 -5.96
C ARG A 107 -10.58 -1.51 -6.22
N LEU A 108 -11.39 -0.80 -5.45
CA LEU A 108 -11.53 0.66 -5.47
C LEU A 108 -11.09 1.18 -4.08
N PRO A 109 -9.79 1.40 -3.87
CA PRO A 109 -9.25 1.70 -2.54
C PRO A 109 -9.60 3.10 -2.04
N ALA A 110 -9.89 4.04 -2.95
CA ALA A 110 -10.25 5.39 -2.60
C ALA A 110 -11.68 5.47 -2.05
N ALA A 111 -11.85 6.23 -0.96
CA ALA A 111 -13.15 6.49 -0.36
C ALA A 111 -13.97 7.47 -1.19
N ARG A 112 -15.29 7.32 -1.19
CA ARG A 112 -16.21 8.33 -1.73
C ARG A 112 -16.14 9.62 -0.91
N ARG A 113 -16.46 10.76 -1.53
CA ARG A 113 -16.53 12.04 -0.80
C ARG A 113 -17.62 12.00 0.29
N ALA A 114 -18.74 11.35 0.00
CA ALA A 114 -19.77 11.01 0.95
C ALA A 114 -20.24 9.59 0.67
N GLU A 115 -20.64 8.84 1.69
CA GLU A 115 -21.06 7.43 1.58
C GLU A 115 -22.19 7.21 0.57
N THR A 116 -23.07 8.16 0.45
CA THR A 116 -24.23 8.12 -0.48
C THR A 116 -23.91 8.64 -1.88
N ALA A 117 -22.74 9.25 -2.11
CA ALA A 117 -22.36 9.76 -3.40
C ALA A 117 -22.15 8.62 -4.40
N ARG A 118 -22.66 8.76 -5.62
CA ARG A 118 -22.39 7.84 -6.72
C ARG A 118 -21.03 8.17 -7.32
N ASP A 119 -20.10 7.23 -7.25
CA ASP A 119 -18.76 7.36 -7.84
C ASP A 119 -18.26 5.95 -8.20
N SER A 120 -18.10 5.69 -9.49
CA SER A 120 -17.67 4.37 -10.00
C SER A 120 -16.19 4.09 -9.76
N SER A 121 -15.39 5.13 -9.52
CA SER A 121 -13.94 5.02 -9.27
C SER A 121 -13.57 4.85 -7.80
N ARG A 122 -14.56 4.96 -6.90
CA ARG A 122 -14.39 4.97 -5.45
C ARG A 122 -15.40 4.04 -4.78
N SER A 123 -15.07 3.56 -3.60
CA SER A 123 -15.96 2.70 -2.83
C SER A 123 -16.51 3.38 -1.58
N SER A 124 -17.75 3.04 -1.23
CA SER A 124 -18.30 3.27 0.11
C SER A 124 -17.68 2.30 1.12
N VAL A 125 -17.84 2.58 2.42
CA VAL A 125 -17.45 1.63 3.47
C VAL A 125 -18.25 0.32 3.36
N ALA A 126 -19.52 0.39 2.99
CA ALA A 126 -20.35 -0.81 2.82
C ALA A 126 -19.80 -1.73 1.73
N GLU A 127 -19.44 -1.21 0.55
CA GLU A 127 -18.84 -1.97 -0.55
C GLU A 127 -17.47 -2.53 -0.17
N ALA A 128 -16.62 -1.74 0.47
CA ALA A 128 -15.31 -2.19 0.93
C ALA A 128 -15.43 -3.28 2.02
N THR A 129 -16.40 -3.14 2.94
CA THR A 129 -16.69 -4.17 3.98
C THR A 129 -17.18 -5.47 3.34
N ALA A 130 -18.05 -5.39 2.34
CA ALA A 130 -18.53 -6.55 1.62
C ALA A 130 -17.40 -7.28 0.88
N GLN A 131 -16.48 -6.53 0.25
CA GLN A 131 -15.28 -7.11 -0.37
C GLN A 131 -14.38 -7.77 0.67
N LEU A 132 -14.10 -7.14 1.81
CA LEU A 132 -13.32 -7.74 2.89
C LEU A 132 -13.95 -9.06 3.38
N ALA A 133 -15.27 -9.09 3.56
CA ALA A 133 -15.98 -10.29 3.96
C ALA A 133 -15.84 -11.45 2.93
N GLN A 134 -15.88 -11.12 1.63
CA GLN A 134 -15.65 -12.08 0.55
C GLN A 134 -14.20 -12.62 0.56
N GLU A 135 -13.22 -11.75 0.73
CA GLU A 135 -11.81 -12.15 0.80
C GLU A 135 -11.53 -13.03 2.02
N ILE A 136 -12.07 -12.70 3.19
CA ILE A 136 -11.99 -13.55 4.39
C ILE A 136 -12.63 -14.92 4.14
N ALA A 137 -13.80 -14.96 3.52
CA ALA A 137 -14.48 -16.20 3.22
C ALA A 137 -13.70 -17.04 2.19
N ARG A 138 -13.14 -16.42 1.15
CA ARG A 138 -12.28 -17.08 0.15
C ARG A 138 -11.04 -17.68 0.81
N PHE A 139 -10.37 -16.88 1.64
CA PHE A 139 -9.18 -17.28 2.36
C PHE A 139 -9.43 -18.47 3.29
N ARG A 140 -10.50 -18.42 4.11
CA ARG A 140 -10.88 -19.52 5.00
C ARG A 140 -11.14 -20.81 4.24
N ARG A 141 -11.84 -20.74 3.10
CA ARG A 141 -12.08 -21.93 2.25
C ARG A 141 -10.77 -22.51 1.70
N ALA A 142 -9.84 -21.66 1.28
CA ALA A 142 -8.57 -22.10 0.72
C ALA A 142 -7.61 -22.72 1.76
N THR A 143 -7.68 -22.27 3.01
CA THR A 143 -6.74 -22.66 4.07
C THR A 143 -7.32 -23.63 5.10
N GLY A 144 -8.64 -23.81 5.13
CA GLY A 144 -9.35 -24.59 6.16
C GLY A 144 -9.34 -23.96 7.56
N ILE A 145 -8.86 -22.72 7.70
CA ILE A 145 -8.66 -22.06 9.00
C ILE A 145 -9.91 -21.27 9.37
N GLU A 146 -10.37 -21.44 10.60
CA GLU A 146 -11.59 -20.80 11.07
C GLU A 146 -11.38 -19.36 11.55
N ARG A 147 -10.30 -19.09 12.27
CA ARG A 147 -10.03 -17.77 12.88
C ARG A 147 -8.68 -17.22 12.45
N LEU A 148 -8.64 -15.92 12.12
CA LEU A 148 -7.45 -15.23 11.66
C LEU A 148 -7.21 -13.92 12.43
N VAL A 149 -6.02 -13.38 12.36
CA VAL A 149 -5.69 -12.03 12.83
C VAL A 149 -5.93 -11.05 11.68
N LEU A 150 -6.61 -9.95 11.95
CA LEU A 150 -6.72 -8.81 11.03
C LEU A 150 -5.75 -7.72 11.44
N VAL A 151 -4.94 -7.25 10.49
CA VAL A 151 -4.09 -6.07 10.64
C VAL A 151 -4.51 -5.06 9.58
N ALA A 152 -4.92 -3.87 9.98
CA ALA A 152 -5.52 -2.92 9.07
C ALA A 152 -4.92 -1.53 9.26
N HIS A 153 -4.71 -0.80 8.16
CA HIS A 153 -4.16 0.55 8.17
C HIS A 153 -5.21 1.58 7.76
N GLY A 154 -5.19 2.74 8.41
CA GLY A 154 -5.99 3.91 8.04
C GLY A 154 -7.48 3.58 7.86
N ARG A 155 -8.03 3.86 6.68
CA ARG A 155 -9.40 3.51 6.25
C ARG A 155 -9.73 2.03 6.50
N GLY A 156 -8.76 1.13 6.24
CA GLY A 156 -8.93 -0.30 6.46
C GLY A 156 -9.35 -0.64 7.88
N GLY A 157 -8.92 0.14 8.87
CA GLY A 157 -9.33 -0.04 10.27
C GLY A 157 -10.83 0.14 10.48
N ASN A 158 -11.44 1.16 9.89
CA ASN A 158 -12.90 1.37 9.98
C ASN A 158 -13.69 0.33 9.18
N ILE A 159 -13.15 -0.15 8.06
CA ILE A 159 -13.71 -1.28 7.30
C ILE A 159 -13.71 -2.55 8.15
N VAL A 160 -12.61 -2.84 8.84
CA VAL A 160 -12.51 -3.97 9.78
C VAL A 160 -13.50 -3.81 10.94
N ARG A 161 -13.58 -2.65 11.57
CA ARG A 161 -14.56 -2.38 12.65
C ARG A 161 -15.99 -2.62 12.16
N ASN A 162 -16.32 -2.17 10.95
CA ASN A 162 -17.64 -2.38 10.36
C ASN A 162 -17.94 -3.86 10.08
N PHE A 163 -16.95 -4.60 9.58
CA PHE A 163 -17.02 -6.05 9.40
C PHE A 163 -17.27 -6.80 10.72
N LEU A 164 -16.54 -6.44 11.78
CA LEU A 164 -16.69 -7.03 13.09
C LEU A 164 -18.08 -6.75 13.68
N ARG A 165 -18.57 -5.51 13.56
CA ARG A 165 -19.93 -5.11 13.97
C ARG A 165 -21.01 -5.92 13.25
N GLY A 166 -20.80 -6.21 11.98
CA GLY A 166 -21.70 -6.99 11.13
C GLY A 166 -21.69 -8.51 11.40
N GLY A 167 -21.17 -8.99 12.53
CA GLY A 167 -21.13 -10.42 12.89
C GLY A 167 -19.86 -11.14 12.49
N GLY A 168 -18.86 -10.43 11.97
CA GLY A 168 -17.58 -11.01 11.59
C GLY A 168 -16.69 -11.45 12.76
N ALA A 169 -16.96 -10.98 13.98
CA ALA A 169 -16.12 -11.16 15.16
C ALA A 169 -15.78 -12.64 15.48
N ALA A 170 -16.73 -13.57 15.34
CA ALA A 170 -16.51 -14.99 15.58
C ALA A 170 -15.40 -15.63 14.75
N ARG A 171 -15.04 -15.00 13.62
CA ARG A 171 -14.00 -15.47 12.68
C ARG A 171 -12.63 -14.84 12.94
N ILE A 172 -12.53 -13.94 13.93
CA ILE A 172 -11.33 -13.15 14.17
C ILE A 172 -10.76 -13.50 15.54
N ARG A 173 -9.44 -13.71 15.59
CA ARG A 173 -8.67 -13.96 16.81
C ARG A 173 -8.29 -12.65 17.48
N ALA A 174 -7.85 -11.67 16.70
CA ALA A 174 -7.52 -10.31 17.13
C ALA A 174 -7.63 -9.35 15.94
N ALA A 175 -7.92 -8.08 16.20
CA ALA A 175 -7.88 -7.01 15.22
C ALA A 175 -6.89 -5.92 15.66
N ILE A 176 -5.95 -5.55 14.79
CA ILE A 176 -4.92 -4.54 15.01
C ILE A 176 -5.15 -3.41 14.00
N LEU A 177 -5.41 -2.22 14.49
CA LEU A 177 -5.82 -1.06 13.71
C LEU A 177 -4.71 -0.01 13.74
N CYS A 178 -3.92 0.08 12.68
CA CYS A 178 -2.77 0.97 12.55
C CYS A 178 -3.19 2.30 11.94
N GLY A 179 -2.99 3.42 12.61
CA GLY A 179 -3.36 4.75 12.11
C GLY A 179 -4.85 4.89 11.73
N ALA A 180 -5.73 4.08 12.33
CA ALA A 180 -7.15 4.08 11.95
C ALA A 180 -7.86 5.33 12.46
N PRO A 181 -8.57 6.11 11.59
CA PRO A 181 -9.33 7.28 11.99
C PRO A 181 -10.64 6.88 12.67
N SER A 182 -10.52 6.26 13.86
CA SER A 182 -11.65 5.66 14.57
C SER A 182 -12.75 6.66 14.94
N HIS A 183 -12.39 7.91 15.13
CA HIS A 183 -13.31 9.03 15.39
C HIS A 183 -13.37 10.03 14.21
N GLY A 184 -12.78 9.69 13.07
CA GLY A 184 -12.66 10.55 11.91
C GLY A 184 -11.34 11.35 11.90
N MET A 185 -11.21 12.21 10.91
CA MET A 185 -10.15 13.21 10.79
C MET A 185 -10.65 14.61 11.17
N ILE A 186 -11.96 14.77 11.22
CA ILE A 186 -12.69 15.96 11.67
C ILE A 186 -14.03 15.54 12.27
N VAL A 187 -14.55 16.32 13.22
CA VAL A 187 -15.93 16.23 13.73
C VAL A 187 -16.62 17.53 13.40
N SER A 188 -17.45 17.54 12.35
CA SER A 188 -18.07 18.76 11.84
C SER A 188 -19.41 18.48 11.18
N ASP A 189 -20.39 19.34 11.44
CA ASP A 189 -21.69 19.30 10.77
C ASP A 189 -21.68 20.08 9.45
N THR A 190 -20.61 20.82 9.13
CA THR A 190 -20.50 21.69 7.95
C THR A 190 -19.40 21.29 6.98
N HIS A 191 -18.33 20.60 7.44
CA HIS A 191 -17.22 20.17 6.61
C HIS A 191 -17.20 18.66 6.44
N MET A 192 -16.84 18.19 5.27
CA MET A 192 -16.80 16.76 4.91
C MET A 192 -18.10 16.01 5.25
N VAL A 193 -19.24 16.65 5.10
CA VAL A 193 -20.56 16.11 5.48
C VAL A 193 -20.81 14.80 4.73
N GLY A 194 -21.20 13.75 5.48
CA GLY A 194 -21.46 12.42 4.92
C GLY A 194 -20.22 11.60 4.59
N SER A 195 -19.01 12.14 4.76
CA SER A 195 -17.77 11.40 4.57
C SER A 195 -17.55 10.37 5.67
N GLU A 196 -16.99 9.21 5.32
CA GLU A 196 -16.56 8.18 6.29
C GLU A 196 -15.43 8.67 7.21
N PHE A 197 -14.76 9.77 6.87
CA PHE A 197 -13.70 10.40 7.67
C PHE A 197 -14.20 11.53 8.58
N ASN A 198 -15.49 11.82 8.57
CA ASN A 198 -16.08 12.79 9.49
C ASN A 198 -16.72 12.09 10.70
N GLY A 199 -16.23 12.35 11.90
CA GLY A 199 -16.76 11.81 13.16
C GLY A 199 -18.24 12.12 13.40
N ALA A 200 -18.77 13.22 12.81
CA ALA A 200 -20.18 13.56 12.86
C ALA A 200 -21.03 12.79 11.81
N SER A 201 -20.42 12.01 10.91
CA SER A 201 -21.16 11.24 9.91
C SER A 201 -22.03 10.15 10.57
N PRO A 202 -23.18 9.79 9.98
CA PRO A 202 -24.02 8.69 10.46
C PRO A 202 -23.24 7.38 10.58
N PHE A 203 -22.29 7.12 9.67
CA PHE A 203 -21.45 5.93 9.70
C PHE A 203 -20.59 5.86 10.98
N LEU A 204 -19.76 6.87 11.26
CA LEU A 204 -18.87 6.86 12.40
C LEU A 204 -19.62 6.99 13.73
N ARG A 205 -20.69 7.80 13.78
CA ARG A 205 -21.58 7.85 14.96
C ARG A 205 -22.14 6.47 15.29
N SER A 206 -22.66 5.76 14.29
CA SER A 206 -23.18 4.38 14.45
C SER A 206 -22.10 3.39 14.88
N LEU A 207 -20.89 3.51 14.30
CA LEU A 207 -19.78 2.63 14.61
C LEU A 207 -19.25 2.86 16.04
N ASN A 208 -19.23 4.11 16.50
CA ASN A 208 -18.77 4.48 17.84
C ASN A 208 -19.84 4.32 18.94
N ALA A 209 -21.10 4.15 18.55
CA ALA A 209 -22.22 3.91 19.49
C ALA A 209 -22.30 2.45 19.96
N MET A 210 -21.43 1.56 19.48
CA MET A 210 -21.43 0.16 19.94
C MET A 210 -21.25 0.07 21.47
N PRO A 211 -22.01 -0.80 22.16
CA PRO A 211 -21.77 -1.10 23.55
C PRO A 211 -20.31 -1.53 23.77
N GLY A 212 -19.62 -0.89 24.74
CA GLY A 212 -18.19 -1.14 24.96
C GLY A 212 -17.24 -0.49 23.96
N GLY A 213 -17.71 0.14 22.85
CA GLY A 213 -16.90 0.82 21.84
C GLY A 213 -16.34 -0.09 20.76
N VAL A 214 -16.10 -1.36 21.07
CA VAL A 214 -15.66 -2.41 20.15
C VAL A 214 -16.53 -3.65 20.29
N PRO A 215 -16.60 -4.53 19.27
CA PRO A 215 -17.39 -5.77 19.37
C PRO A 215 -16.87 -6.68 20.47
N SER A 216 -17.77 -7.30 21.22
CA SER A 216 -17.42 -8.30 22.23
C SER A 216 -16.83 -9.57 21.60
N GLY A 217 -15.99 -10.28 22.37
CA GLY A 217 -15.44 -11.59 21.98
C GLY A 217 -14.25 -11.55 21.02
N VAL A 218 -13.76 -10.36 20.62
CA VAL A 218 -12.52 -10.20 19.87
C VAL A 218 -11.67 -9.08 20.47
N PRO A 219 -10.41 -9.34 20.84
CA PRO A 219 -9.48 -8.30 21.26
C PRO A 219 -9.22 -7.32 20.10
N VAL A 220 -9.34 -6.02 20.39
CA VAL A 220 -9.04 -4.95 19.44
C VAL A 220 -7.89 -4.11 19.99
N TYR A 221 -6.90 -3.87 19.16
CA TYR A 221 -5.74 -3.04 19.44
C TYR A 221 -5.70 -1.88 18.45
N THR A 222 -5.27 -0.71 18.89
CA THR A 222 -4.93 0.40 18.01
C THR A 222 -3.45 0.70 18.13
N ILE A 223 -2.80 0.99 17.01
CA ILE A 223 -1.45 1.53 16.95
C ILE A 223 -1.56 2.89 16.28
N ALA A 224 -1.37 3.95 17.06
CA ALA A 224 -1.41 5.33 16.60
C ALA A 224 -0.01 5.93 16.60
N SER A 225 0.21 6.91 15.73
CA SER A 225 1.33 7.83 15.82
C SER A 225 1.05 8.87 16.91
N ASP A 226 2.09 9.63 17.23
CA ASP A 226 2.00 10.84 18.04
C ASP A 226 1.62 12.07 17.17
N GLN A 227 2.15 13.24 17.52
CA GLN A 227 1.96 14.49 16.79
C GLN A 227 2.40 14.47 15.32
N ALA A 228 3.13 13.44 14.87
CA ALA A 228 3.57 13.29 13.48
C ALA A 228 2.49 12.74 12.53
N ASP A 229 1.32 12.32 13.02
CA ASP A 229 0.21 11.94 12.15
C ASP A 229 -0.51 13.17 11.59
N LYS A 230 -0.37 13.40 10.28
CA LYS A 230 -1.03 14.55 9.61
C LYS A 230 -2.56 14.48 9.62
N TRP A 231 -3.13 13.31 9.80
CA TRP A 231 -4.58 13.14 9.84
C TRP A 231 -5.19 13.26 11.24
N ALA A 232 -4.31 13.43 12.26
CA ALA A 232 -4.70 13.64 13.64
C ALA A 232 -4.27 15.02 14.16
N GLN A 233 -4.46 16.07 13.33
CA GLN A 233 -4.11 17.45 13.66
C GLN A 233 -5.34 18.27 14.03
N PRO A 234 -5.25 19.14 15.07
CA PRO A 234 -6.40 19.86 15.60
C PRO A 234 -6.84 21.08 14.80
N ASP A 235 -6.02 21.55 13.85
CA ASP A 235 -6.14 22.87 13.18
C ASP A 235 -6.67 22.80 11.74
N GLY A 236 -7.01 21.61 11.24
CA GLY A 236 -7.55 21.38 9.90
C GLY A 236 -6.59 21.65 8.74
N GLN A 237 -5.34 22.02 8.99
CA GLN A 237 -4.38 22.41 7.95
C GLN A 237 -4.23 21.33 6.87
N PHE A 238 -4.06 20.06 7.26
CA PHE A 238 -3.88 18.93 6.35
C PHE A 238 -5.19 18.40 5.73
N LEU A 239 -6.31 19.01 6.09
CA LEU A 239 -7.61 18.74 5.49
C LEU A 239 -8.00 19.82 4.45
N GLY A 240 -7.10 20.76 4.15
CA GLY A 240 -7.41 21.91 3.31
C GLY A 240 -8.34 22.93 3.99
N LEU A 241 -8.44 22.90 5.32
CA LEU A 241 -9.31 23.71 6.15
C LEU A 241 -8.50 24.45 7.24
N PRO A 242 -7.46 25.22 6.87
CA PRO A 242 -6.56 25.83 7.85
C PRO A 242 -7.33 26.73 8.82
N GLY A 243 -7.06 26.53 10.12
CA GLY A 243 -7.73 27.26 11.22
C GLY A 243 -9.09 26.71 11.63
N VAL A 244 -9.60 25.65 10.97
CA VAL A 244 -10.82 24.97 11.40
C VAL A 244 -10.47 23.92 12.45
N ALA A 245 -11.06 24.06 13.65
CA ALA A 245 -10.89 23.06 14.69
C ALA A 245 -11.48 21.71 14.27
N THR A 246 -10.63 20.68 14.23
CA THR A 246 -11.07 19.34 13.77
C THR A 246 -11.79 18.55 14.85
N GLY A 247 -11.55 18.84 16.14
CA GLY A 247 -11.99 18.02 17.26
C GLY A 247 -11.23 16.69 17.38
N ILE A 248 -10.17 16.51 16.60
CA ILE A 248 -9.30 15.33 16.58
C ILE A 248 -7.86 15.76 16.84
N SER A 249 -7.12 14.98 17.62
CA SER A 249 -5.69 15.14 17.82
C SER A 249 -5.01 13.80 18.07
N HIS A 250 -3.68 13.79 18.09
CA HIS A 250 -2.92 12.59 18.46
C HIS A 250 -3.16 12.13 19.92
N THR A 251 -3.66 13.00 20.80
CA THR A 251 -3.99 12.66 22.18
C THR A 251 -5.43 12.18 22.36
N GLY A 252 -6.25 12.15 21.30
CA GLY A 252 -7.60 11.62 21.41
C GLY A 252 -8.60 12.16 20.37
N PRO A 253 -9.80 11.59 20.41
CA PRO A 253 -10.29 10.57 21.33
C PRO A 253 -9.74 9.17 21.04
N ALA A 254 -9.42 8.42 22.08
CA ALA A 254 -8.99 7.02 21.97
C ALA A 254 -10.19 6.09 21.70
N LEU A 255 -9.97 4.96 21.03
CA LEU A 255 -11.03 3.97 20.78
C LEU A 255 -11.37 3.23 22.08
N ARG A 256 -12.59 3.47 22.59
CA ARG A 256 -13.08 2.83 23.81
C ARG A 256 -13.14 1.31 23.64
N GLY A 257 -12.74 0.56 24.67
CA GLY A 257 -12.75 -0.90 24.68
C GLY A 257 -11.60 -1.56 23.89
N ALA A 258 -10.76 -0.78 23.21
CA ALA A 258 -9.54 -1.26 22.59
C ALA A 258 -8.33 -1.06 23.52
N THR A 259 -7.26 -1.85 23.32
CA THR A 259 -5.94 -1.53 23.85
C THR A 259 -5.30 -0.53 22.92
N ASN A 260 -5.15 0.72 23.39
CA ASN A 260 -4.61 1.81 22.57
C ASN A 260 -3.11 1.98 22.82
N ILE A 261 -2.32 1.90 21.75
CA ILE A 261 -0.85 2.01 21.74
C ILE A 261 -0.48 3.23 20.91
N VAL A 262 0.34 4.12 21.47
CA VAL A 262 0.89 5.28 20.77
C VAL A 262 2.39 5.07 20.58
N LEU A 263 2.87 5.20 19.34
CA LEU A 263 4.28 5.07 18.98
C LEU A 263 4.83 6.44 18.60
N PRO A 264 5.82 6.94 19.36
CA PRO A 264 6.37 8.28 19.11
C PRO A 264 7.30 8.30 17.88
N GLY A 265 7.36 9.47 17.22
CA GLY A 265 8.33 9.77 16.18
C GLY A 265 8.13 9.04 14.86
N ILE A 266 6.97 8.47 14.61
CA ILE A 266 6.59 7.83 13.34
C ILE A 266 5.44 8.59 12.68
N ASP A 267 5.37 8.59 11.36
CA ASP A 267 4.24 9.20 10.63
C ASP A 267 3.03 8.23 10.52
N HIS A 268 1.95 8.72 9.90
CA HIS A 268 0.73 7.94 9.71
C HIS A 268 0.97 6.61 8.97
N LEU A 269 1.72 6.64 7.86
CA LEU A 269 1.99 5.44 7.06
C LEU A 269 2.95 4.49 7.81
N GLU A 270 3.90 5.03 8.55
CA GLU A 270 4.86 4.27 9.35
C GLU A 270 4.19 3.42 10.44
N THR A 271 2.93 3.72 10.83
CA THR A 271 2.15 2.87 11.74
C THR A 271 1.89 1.46 11.20
N ALA A 272 2.03 1.26 9.89
CA ALA A 272 1.83 -0.04 9.24
C ALA A 272 3.11 -0.88 9.12
N TYR A 273 4.29 -0.24 9.03
CA TYR A 273 5.49 -0.96 8.63
C TYR A 273 6.78 -0.60 9.37
N SER A 274 6.82 0.50 10.14
CA SER A 274 8.02 0.84 10.91
C SER A 274 8.43 -0.32 11.84
N LEU A 275 9.70 -0.35 12.24
CA LEU A 275 10.16 -1.42 13.15
C LEU A 275 9.40 -1.40 14.47
N ALA A 276 9.08 -0.20 14.98
CA ALA A 276 8.30 -0.05 16.21
C ALA A 276 6.88 -0.63 16.03
N ALA A 277 6.19 -0.26 14.93
CA ALA A 277 4.88 -0.79 14.62
C ALA A 277 4.89 -2.31 14.39
N PHE A 278 5.86 -2.81 13.62
CA PHE A 278 6.03 -4.24 13.40
C PHE A 278 6.22 -5.01 14.72
N THR A 279 7.01 -4.47 15.66
CA THR A 279 7.26 -5.11 16.95
C THR A 279 5.94 -5.31 17.73
N GLU A 280 5.08 -4.31 17.76
CA GLU A 280 3.79 -4.40 18.42
C GLU A 280 2.81 -5.33 17.66
N ILE A 281 2.75 -5.22 16.32
CA ILE A 281 1.92 -6.09 15.49
C ILE A 281 2.33 -7.56 15.70
N TYR A 282 3.64 -7.84 15.68
CA TYR A 282 4.17 -9.19 15.86
C TYR A 282 3.84 -9.72 17.26
N ARG A 283 4.09 -8.93 18.31
CA ARG A 283 3.78 -9.29 19.70
C ARG A 283 2.30 -9.61 19.91
N ILE A 284 1.41 -8.81 19.35
CA ILE A 284 -0.05 -9.03 19.45
C ILE A 284 -0.46 -10.28 18.67
N ALA A 285 0.09 -10.49 17.49
CA ALA A 285 -0.26 -11.62 16.63
C ALA A 285 0.24 -12.96 17.15
N THR A 286 1.43 -12.99 17.82
CA THR A 286 2.11 -14.21 18.24
C THR A 286 2.14 -14.43 19.75
N GLY A 287 2.00 -13.37 20.54
CA GLY A 287 2.21 -13.37 22.00
C GLY A 287 3.65 -13.13 22.41
N GLU A 288 4.59 -12.99 21.47
CA GLU A 288 6.02 -12.85 21.72
C GLU A 288 6.63 -11.67 20.94
N ALA A 289 7.74 -11.13 21.44
CA ALA A 289 8.49 -10.12 20.69
C ALA A 289 9.24 -10.75 19.50
N PRO A 290 9.43 -10.02 18.38
CA PRO A 290 10.23 -10.51 17.28
C PRO A 290 11.70 -10.66 17.71
N THR A 291 12.35 -11.72 17.25
CA THR A 291 13.77 -11.98 17.57
C THR A 291 14.72 -11.23 16.64
N LEU A 292 14.24 -10.85 15.45
CA LEU A 292 15.01 -10.14 14.43
C LEU A 292 14.33 -8.83 14.02
N ALA A 293 15.06 -7.74 14.18
CA ALA A 293 14.65 -6.43 13.69
C ALA A 293 14.85 -6.29 12.17
N ARG A 294 15.95 -6.84 11.65
CA ARG A 294 16.32 -6.76 10.23
C ARG A 294 15.58 -7.78 9.37
N ILE A 295 15.38 -7.42 8.11
CA ILE A 295 14.89 -8.34 7.09
C ILE A 295 16.04 -9.28 6.68
N ARG A 296 15.79 -10.59 6.75
CA ARG A 296 16.76 -11.63 6.30
C ARG A 296 16.65 -11.76 4.79
N GLN A 297 17.81 -11.73 4.13
CA GLN A 297 17.91 -11.93 2.71
C GLN A 297 17.60 -13.38 2.31
N GLU A 298 16.89 -13.57 1.21
CA GLU A 298 16.74 -14.84 0.51
C GLU A 298 17.81 -14.99 -0.54
N VAL A 299 18.21 -16.23 -0.81
CA VAL A 299 19.25 -16.53 -1.83
C VAL A 299 18.74 -16.18 -3.23
N LYS A 300 17.47 -16.44 -3.51
CA LYS A 300 16.83 -16.21 -4.81
C LYS A 300 15.38 -15.74 -4.61
N PRO A 301 15.18 -14.45 -4.37
CA PRO A 301 13.84 -13.89 -4.25
C PRO A 301 13.07 -14.03 -5.56
N THR A 302 11.78 -14.38 -5.46
CA THR A 302 10.85 -14.36 -6.61
C THR A 302 9.85 -13.23 -6.41
N LEU A 303 9.73 -12.37 -7.41
CA LEU A 303 8.84 -11.23 -7.40
C LEU A 303 7.60 -11.50 -8.25
N ASN A 304 6.45 -11.18 -7.70
CA ASN A 304 5.19 -11.12 -8.39
C ASN A 304 4.50 -9.79 -8.08
N GLY A 305 3.56 -9.42 -8.92
CA GLY A 305 2.77 -8.24 -8.67
C GLY A 305 1.75 -8.00 -9.76
N ARG A 306 1.09 -6.86 -9.67
CA ARG A 306 0.04 -6.44 -10.58
C ARG A 306 0.34 -5.06 -11.14
N VAL A 307 0.00 -4.86 -12.41
CA VAL A 307 -0.13 -3.51 -12.98
C VAL A 307 -1.58 -3.09 -12.86
N SER A 308 -1.80 -1.95 -12.21
CA SER A 308 -3.10 -1.27 -12.14
C SER A 308 -2.94 0.19 -12.58
N ALA A 309 -4.04 0.91 -12.77
CA ALA A 309 -4.01 2.32 -13.13
C ALA A 309 -5.05 3.13 -12.36
N TYR A 310 -5.47 4.20 -12.99
CA TYR A 310 -6.40 5.17 -12.43
C TYR A 310 -7.72 5.13 -13.19
N GLU A 311 -8.83 5.33 -12.49
CA GLU A 311 -10.15 5.53 -13.07
C GLU A 311 -10.70 6.88 -12.59
N ALA A 312 -11.07 7.75 -13.51
CA ALA A 312 -11.42 9.15 -13.21
C ALA A 312 -10.40 9.79 -12.25
N GLY A 313 -9.11 9.43 -12.46
CA GLY A 313 -7.96 9.84 -11.69
C GLY A 313 -7.81 9.27 -10.28
N ALA A 314 -8.77 8.54 -9.74
CA ALA A 314 -8.58 7.79 -8.50
C ALA A 314 -7.75 6.52 -8.77
N PRO A 315 -6.79 6.17 -7.91
CA PRO A 315 -6.06 4.93 -8.06
C PRO A 315 -6.98 3.73 -7.87
N THR A 316 -6.79 2.70 -8.70
CA THR A 316 -7.47 1.41 -8.56
C THR A 316 -6.46 0.29 -8.30
N ASN A 317 -6.93 -0.83 -7.74
CA ASN A 317 -6.18 -2.08 -7.66
C ASN A 317 -6.72 -3.13 -8.65
N ILE A 318 -7.43 -2.65 -9.68
CA ILE A 318 -7.93 -3.49 -10.77
C ILE A 318 -6.79 -3.71 -11.76
N GLY A 319 -6.54 -4.96 -12.12
CA GLY A 319 -5.50 -5.31 -13.10
C GLY A 319 -5.79 -4.74 -14.48
N ILE A 320 -4.75 -4.38 -15.22
CA ILE A 320 -4.82 -3.87 -16.59
C ILE A 320 -4.24 -4.92 -17.52
N ALA A 321 -5.00 -5.28 -18.56
CA ALA A 321 -4.50 -6.07 -19.69
C ALA A 321 -3.69 -5.20 -20.65
N GLY A 322 -2.66 -5.78 -21.25
CA GLY A 322 -1.86 -5.12 -22.30
C GLY A 322 -0.82 -4.13 -21.78
N ALA A 323 -0.58 -4.05 -20.47
CA ALA A 323 0.57 -3.34 -19.94
C ALA A 323 1.84 -4.16 -20.19
N ARG A 324 2.89 -3.55 -20.75
CA ARG A 324 4.20 -4.19 -20.88
C ARG A 324 5.08 -3.82 -19.72
N VAL A 325 5.62 -4.83 -19.05
CA VAL A 325 6.57 -4.68 -17.94
C VAL A 325 7.90 -5.29 -18.35
N ARG A 326 8.94 -4.45 -18.47
CA ARG A 326 10.32 -4.88 -18.70
C ARG A 326 11.14 -4.57 -17.47
N VAL A 327 11.98 -5.50 -17.04
CA VAL A 327 12.81 -5.32 -15.85
C VAL A 327 14.29 -5.49 -16.22
N PHE A 328 15.10 -4.56 -15.74
CA PHE A 328 16.54 -4.52 -15.97
C PHE A 328 17.27 -4.43 -14.63
N ALA A 329 18.36 -5.16 -14.47
CA ALA A 329 19.34 -4.84 -13.44
C ALA A 329 20.04 -3.54 -13.82
N VAL A 330 20.34 -2.68 -12.83
CA VAL A 330 20.99 -1.40 -13.04
C VAL A 330 22.20 -1.22 -12.13
N ASP A 331 23.20 -0.51 -12.65
CA ASP A 331 24.37 -0.09 -11.89
C ASP A 331 23.95 0.91 -10.79
N PRO A 332 24.26 0.67 -9.52
CA PRO A 332 23.78 1.53 -8.41
C PRO A 332 24.40 2.93 -8.41
N GLY A 333 25.54 3.13 -9.07
CA GLY A 333 26.21 4.44 -9.16
C GLY A 333 25.72 5.32 -10.31
N THR A 334 25.32 4.70 -11.43
CA THR A 334 24.99 5.42 -12.67
C THR A 334 23.54 5.24 -13.13
N GLY A 335 22.81 4.26 -12.57
CA GLY A 335 21.47 3.87 -13.02
C GLY A 335 21.44 3.25 -14.43
N GLN A 336 22.61 2.92 -15.02
CA GLN A 336 22.68 2.28 -16.33
C GLN A 336 22.25 0.83 -16.25
N ARG A 337 21.55 0.36 -17.28
CA ARG A 337 21.15 -1.04 -17.42
C ARG A 337 22.37 -1.94 -17.57
N ILE A 338 22.41 -3.04 -16.82
CA ILE A 338 23.46 -4.05 -16.83
C ILE A 338 22.98 -5.25 -17.64
N GLY A 339 23.62 -5.50 -18.79
CA GLY A 339 23.28 -6.63 -19.64
C GLY A 339 21.91 -6.49 -20.31
N GLN A 340 21.28 -7.65 -20.57
CA GLN A 340 19.97 -7.72 -21.22
C GLN A 340 18.84 -7.59 -20.20
N GLU A 341 17.62 -7.41 -20.71
CA GLU A 341 16.42 -7.44 -19.86
C GLU A 341 16.29 -8.78 -19.12
N ARG A 342 15.94 -8.68 -17.84
CA ARG A 342 15.69 -9.84 -16.97
C ARG A 342 14.26 -10.37 -17.11
N HIS A 343 13.37 -9.53 -17.59
CA HIS A 343 11.95 -9.84 -17.73
C HIS A 343 11.30 -8.94 -18.78
N ASP A 344 10.42 -9.53 -19.59
CA ASP A 344 9.55 -8.83 -20.53
C ASP A 344 8.21 -9.54 -20.59
N ARG A 345 7.16 -8.88 -20.15
CA ARG A 345 5.83 -9.45 -20.12
C ARG A 345 4.75 -8.44 -20.47
N ILE A 346 3.77 -8.90 -21.22
CA ILE A 346 2.51 -8.19 -21.44
C ILE A 346 1.47 -8.81 -20.50
N THR A 347 0.82 -7.97 -19.70
CA THR A 347 -0.13 -8.42 -18.68
C THR A 347 -1.45 -8.91 -19.29
N GLY A 348 -2.06 -9.90 -18.62
CA GLY A 348 -3.42 -10.33 -18.85
C GLY A 348 -4.47 -9.45 -18.13
N PRO A 349 -5.75 -9.85 -18.16
CA PRO A 349 -6.84 -9.08 -17.51
C PRO A 349 -6.68 -8.91 -15.98
N ASP A 350 -5.92 -9.78 -15.33
CA ASP A 350 -5.57 -9.72 -13.92
C ASP A 350 -4.44 -8.73 -13.60
N GLY A 351 -3.80 -8.19 -14.65
CA GLY A 351 -2.65 -7.30 -14.55
C GLY A 351 -1.36 -7.97 -14.07
N ALA A 352 -1.33 -9.28 -13.90
CA ALA A 352 -0.17 -10.00 -13.36
C ALA A 352 1.05 -9.88 -14.30
N TRP A 353 2.20 -9.47 -13.73
CA TRP A 353 3.42 -9.29 -14.51
C TRP A 353 4.54 -10.30 -14.16
N GLY A 354 4.53 -10.91 -12.99
CA GLY A 354 5.51 -11.93 -12.58
C GLY A 354 5.18 -13.33 -13.10
N PRO A 355 5.91 -14.40 -12.71
CA PRO A 355 7.03 -14.33 -11.77
C PRO A 355 8.33 -13.86 -12.37
N LEU A 356 9.19 -13.25 -11.54
CA LEU A 356 10.56 -12.88 -11.86
C LEU A 356 11.47 -13.26 -10.69
N ASP A 357 12.46 -14.11 -10.96
CA ASP A 357 13.54 -14.37 -10.01
C ASP A 357 14.58 -13.25 -10.10
N VAL A 358 15.01 -12.74 -8.95
CA VAL A 358 15.95 -11.62 -8.85
C VAL A 358 17.16 -11.98 -7.99
N GLU A 359 18.26 -11.27 -8.22
CA GLU A 359 19.42 -11.26 -7.33
C GLU A 359 19.16 -10.21 -6.21
N PRO A 360 19.29 -10.60 -4.95
CA PRO A 360 18.85 -9.76 -3.83
C PRO A 360 19.72 -8.53 -3.57
N ASP A 361 20.87 -8.40 -4.22
CA ASP A 361 21.81 -7.27 -4.06
C ASP A 361 21.77 -6.29 -5.25
N PHE A 362 20.99 -6.59 -6.31
CA PHE A 362 20.92 -5.72 -7.48
C PHE A 362 19.83 -4.67 -7.33
N HIS A 363 20.11 -3.47 -7.81
CA HIS A 363 19.12 -2.45 -8.09
C HIS A 363 18.39 -2.76 -9.40
N TYR A 364 17.13 -2.37 -9.49
CA TYR A 364 16.30 -2.69 -10.65
C TYR A 364 15.60 -1.45 -11.21
N GLU A 365 15.48 -1.43 -12.54
CA GLU A 365 14.59 -0.56 -13.28
C GLU A 365 13.41 -1.36 -13.81
N PHE A 366 12.20 -0.93 -13.50
CA PHE A 366 10.97 -1.40 -14.13
C PHE A 366 10.56 -0.38 -15.19
N GLU A 367 10.63 -0.75 -16.45
CA GLU A 367 10.07 0.05 -17.56
C GLU A 367 8.64 -0.39 -17.78
N LEU A 368 7.70 0.49 -17.46
CA LEU A 368 6.28 0.23 -17.54
C LEU A 368 5.67 1.01 -18.70
N SER A 369 5.08 0.30 -19.67
CA SER A 369 4.36 0.88 -20.79
C SER A 369 2.88 0.52 -20.69
N VAL A 370 2.03 1.54 -20.46
CA VAL A 370 0.58 1.40 -20.36
C VAL A 370 -0.07 2.36 -21.35
N ARG A 371 -1.02 1.87 -22.12
CA ARG A 371 -1.73 2.71 -23.11
C ARG A 371 -2.37 3.93 -22.46
N GLY A 372 -2.11 5.09 -23.01
CA GLY A 372 -2.64 6.36 -22.49
C GLY A 372 -1.72 7.09 -21.53
N TYR A 373 -0.74 6.41 -20.94
CA TYR A 373 0.22 6.97 -19.98
C TYR A 373 1.60 7.19 -20.60
N PRO A 374 2.45 8.02 -20.00
CA PRO A 374 3.88 8.05 -20.31
C PRO A 374 4.56 6.72 -19.97
N ILE A 375 5.61 6.36 -20.69
CA ILE A 375 6.48 5.25 -20.28
C ILE A 375 7.11 5.65 -18.95
N THR A 376 6.89 4.83 -17.94
CA THR A 376 7.35 5.09 -16.58
C THR A 376 8.54 4.21 -16.26
N HIS A 377 9.68 4.83 -15.96
CA HIS A 377 10.91 4.18 -15.54
C HIS A 377 11.00 4.22 -14.03
N ILE A 378 10.75 3.09 -13.37
CA ILE A 378 10.72 3.00 -11.90
C ILE A 378 12.02 2.35 -11.44
N TYR A 379 12.86 3.14 -10.77
CA TYR A 379 14.11 2.67 -10.17
C TYR A 379 13.88 2.30 -8.71
N GLN A 380 14.38 1.13 -8.33
CA GLN A 380 14.18 0.56 -7.01
C GLN A 380 15.46 0.03 -6.38
N PRO A 381 15.53 0.03 -5.04
CA PRO A 381 16.60 -0.65 -4.32
C PRO A 381 16.48 -2.16 -4.49
N PRO A 382 17.49 -2.92 -4.01
CA PRO A 382 17.45 -4.37 -3.98
C PRO A 382 16.23 -4.94 -3.25
N PHE A 383 15.76 -6.09 -3.71
CA PHE A 383 14.69 -6.86 -3.07
C PHE A 383 15.31 -7.97 -2.22
N PRO A 384 15.41 -7.80 -0.90
CA PRO A 384 16.04 -8.78 -0.04
C PRO A 384 15.25 -10.09 0.04
N ARG A 385 13.96 -10.07 -0.26
CA ARG A 385 13.06 -11.23 -0.20
C ARG A 385 12.05 -11.20 -1.34
N GLY A 386 11.52 -12.37 -1.68
CA GLY A 386 10.41 -12.48 -2.62
C GLY A 386 9.14 -11.80 -2.13
N SER A 387 8.27 -11.41 -3.07
CA SER A 387 6.99 -10.78 -2.75
C SER A 387 5.98 -10.99 -3.86
N ASP A 388 4.71 -11.16 -3.50
CA ASP A 388 3.58 -11.18 -4.43
C ASP A 388 2.93 -9.79 -4.58
N TYR A 389 3.47 -8.77 -3.90
CA TYR A 389 2.89 -7.45 -3.78
C TYR A 389 3.76 -6.34 -4.40
N VAL A 390 4.59 -6.67 -5.39
CA VAL A 390 5.37 -5.67 -6.15
C VAL A 390 4.45 -5.05 -7.20
N HIS A 391 3.46 -4.28 -6.73
CA HIS A 391 2.47 -3.65 -7.59
C HIS A 391 3.05 -2.43 -8.30
N ARG A 392 2.60 -2.19 -9.53
CA ARG A 392 3.06 -1.10 -10.38
C ARG A 392 1.89 -0.29 -10.89
N ARG A 393 2.07 1.03 -10.91
CA ARG A 393 1.17 1.96 -11.59
C ARG A 393 1.98 2.85 -12.53
N PRO A 394 1.43 3.21 -13.70
CA PRO A 394 2.07 4.20 -14.56
C PRO A 394 2.05 5.57 -13.86
N TYR A 395 2.96 6.43 -14.24
CA TYR A 395 2.93 7.82 -13.83
C TYR A 395 1.63 8.47 -14.35
N LEU A 396 0.90 9.13 -13.46
CA LEU A 396 -0.27 9.92 -13.82
C LEU A 396 0.22 11.35 -14.16
N PRO A 397 0.08 11.81 -15.42
CA PRO A 397 0.49 13.15 -15.80
C PRO A 397 -0.26 14.23 -15.02
N ASP A 398 0.49 15.27 -14.66
CA ASP A 398 -0.04 16.48 -14.02
C ASP A 398 -0.02 17.65 -15.03
N ARG A 399 -0.95 18.59 -14.87
CA ARG A 399 -0.99 19.82 -15.68
C ARG A 399 0.29 20.67 -15.53
N ASP A 400 0.95 20.57 -14.38
CA ASP A 400 2.14 21.33 -14.03
C ASP A 400 3.42 20.57 -14.41
N ASP A 401 3.32 19.45 -15.14
CA ASP A 401 4.48 18.74 -15.65
C ASP A 401 5.27 19.60 -16.65
N PRO A 402 6.61 19.56 -16.61
CA PRO A 402 7.43 20.29 -17.57
C PRO A 402 7.18 19.73 -18.97
N ARG A 403 7.29 20.60 -19.98
CA ARG A 403 7.15 20.20 -21.40
C ARG A 403 8.46 19.73 -22.00
N ASP A 404 9.58 20.21 -21.46
CA ASP A 404 10.94 19.96 -21.94
C ASP A 404 11.81 19.41 -20.80
N GLY A 405 12.96 18.86 -21.17
CA GLY A 405 13.91 18.25 -20.24
C GLY A 405 13.41 16.90 -19.72
N ALA A 406 13.60 16.65 -18.45
CA ALA A 406 13.21 15.41 -17.77
C ALA A 406 12.50 15.71 -16.45
N LEU A 407 11.50 14.93 -16.16
CA LEU A 407 10.81 14.90 -14.86
C LEU A 407 11.29 13.68 -14.07
N VAL A 408 11.67 13.92 -12.82
CA VAL A 408 12.03 12.90 -11.84
C VAL A 408 11.12 13.03 -10.64
N THR A 409 10.44 11.95 -10.30
CA THR A 409 9.60 11.86 -9.12
C THR A 409 10.24 10.91 -8.13
N VAL A 410 10.51 11.37 -6.91
CA VAL A 410 11.00 10.54 -5.81
C VAL A 410 9.83 10.22 -4.91
N VAL A 411 9.55 8.94 -4.71
CA VAL A 411 8.37 8.47 -3.96
C VAL A 411 8.83 7.66 -2.75
N ARG A 412 8.27 8.00 -1.60
CA ARG A 412 8.34 7.21 -0.37
C ARG A 412 6.98 6.52 -0.14
N PRO A 413 6.76 5.33 -0.68
CA PRO A 413 5.41 4.75 -0.76
C PRO A 413 4.84 4.33 0.60
N ARG A 414 5.68 4.22 1.62
CA ARG A 414 5.29 3.74 2.97
C ARG A 414 5.55 4.75 4.08
N GLY A 415 5.80 6.03 3.76
CA GLY A 415 6.02 7.08 4.75
C GLY A 415 5.97 8.46 4.12
N PHE A 416 6.02 9.48 4.95
CA PHE A 416 6.16 10.88 4.55
C PHE A 416 7.60 11.36 4.78
N PHE A 417 8.05 12.30 3.98
CA PHE A 417 9.35 12.96 4.19
C PHE A 417 9.25 13.87 5.42
N ASP A 418 10.11 13.64 6.39
CA ASP A 418 10.24 14.48 7.58
C ASP A 418 11.51 15.31 7.44
N PHE A 419 11.38 16.56 7.00
CA PHE A 419 12.49 17.45 6.76
C PHE A 419 13.24 17.87 8.05
N GLY A 420 12.71 17.56 9.23
CA GLY A 420 13.39 17.72 10.50
C GLY A 420 14.24 16.51 10.91
N ARG A 421 13.89 15.33 10.41
CA ARG A 421 14.52 14.05 10.73
C ARG A 421 15.36 13.50 9.58
N ASP A 422 14.84 13.62 8.34
CA ASP A 422 15.36 12.91 7.18
C ASP A 422 16.39 13.75 6.42
N ARG A 423 17.47 13.10 6.00
CA ARG A 423 18.41 13.68 5.05
C ARG A 423 18.02 13.26 3.63
N ILE A 424 17.72 14.26 2.79
CA ILE A 424 17.24 14.04 1.43
C ILE A 424 18.12 14.84 0.47
N GLU A 425 18.66 14.15 -0.55
CA GLU A 425 19.40 14.79 -1.65
C GLU A 425 18.89 14.24 -2.99
N ILE A 426 18.67 15.10 -3.97
CA ILE A 426 18.27 14.74 -5.34
C ILE A 426 19.26 15.39 -6.29
N GLY A 427 19.94 14.59 -7.14
CA GLY A 427 20.94 15.09 -8.06
C GLY A 427 22.15 15.72 -7.36
N GLY A 428 22.45 15.35 -6.13
CA GLY A 428 23.52 15.93 -5.31
C GLY A 428 23.15 17.25 -4.62
N GLN A 429 21.91 17.69 -4.71
CA GLN A 429 21.41 18.87 -4.03
C GLN A 429 20.55 18.47 -2.84
N ALA A 430 20.82 19.06 -1.67
CA ALA A 430 20.00 18.84 -0.49
C ALA A 430 18.59 19.42 -0.70
N ILE A 431 17.59 18.65 -0.36
CA ILE A 431 16.17 19.03 -0.43
C ILE A 431 15.70 19.34 0.98
N GLY A 432 15.23 20.57 1.17
CA GLY A 432 14.55 21.00 2.39
C GLY A 432 13.07 21.23 2.14
N GLY A 433 12.30 21.26 3.21
CA GLY A 433 10.86 21.54 3.19
C GLY A 433 10.38 22.14 4.49
N ALA A 434 9.07 22.19 4.67
CA ALA A 434 8.48 22.68 5.91
C ALA A 434 8.82 21.74 7.07
N LEU A 435 9.27 22.33 8.18
CA LEU A 435 9.46 21.60 9.43
C LEU A 435 8.11 21.39 10.12
N GLY A 436 7.97 20.31 10.86
CA GLY A 436 6.78 20.00 11.62
C GLY A 436 6.19 18.65 11.22
N VAL A 437 4.88 18.60 10.95
CA VAL A 437 4.20 17.34 10.65
C VAL A 437 4.55 16.83 9.25
N PRO A 438 5.13 15.62 9.11
CA PRO A 438 5.44 15.05 7.80
C PRO A 438 4.16 14.84 6.97
N SER A 439 4.14 15.36 5.76
CA SER A 439 2.91 15.37 4.95
C SER A 439 3.08 14.98 3.48
N GLU A 440 4.30 15.05 2.95
CA GLU A 440 4.62 14.77 1.56
C GLU A 440 5.31 13.41 1.44
N ASN A 441 4.82 12.54 0.57
CA ASN A 441 5.46 11.27 0.24
C ASN A 441 6.03 11.24 -1.18
N THR A 442 5.96 12.37 -1.88
CA THR A 442 6.39 12.51 -3.26
C THR A 442 7.11 13.85 -3.44
N LEU A 443 8.35 13.80 -3.92
CA LEU A 443 9.13 14.97 -4.29
C LEU A 443 9.33 14.98 -5.80
N ARG A 444 9.33 16.17 -6.41
CA ARG A 444 9.51 16.35 -7.85
C ARG A 444 10.75 17.18 -8.12
N ALA A 445 11.56 16.72 -9.07
CA ALA A 445 12.71 17.46 -9.58
C ALA A 445 12.67 17.48 -11.11
N THR A 446 13.19 18.55 -11.70
CA THR A 446 13.35 18.67 -13.15
C THR A 446 14.84 18.74 -13.49
N SER A 447 15.18 18.26 -14.69
CA SER A 447 16.54 18.32 -15.22
C SER A 447 16.49 18.71 -16.69
N THR A 448 17.40 19.58 -17.11
CA THR A 448 17.62 19.87 -18.54
C THR A 448 18.40 18.75 -19.23
N ALA A 449 19.22 18.00 -18.47
CA ALA A 449 19.98 16.87 -19.00
C ALA A 449 19.07 15.64 -19.09
N THR A 450 19.09 14.99 -20.26
CA THR A 450 18.44 13.71 -20.51
C THR A 450 19.49 12.59 -20.63
N ALA A 451 19.11 11.35 -20.34
CA ALA A 451 20.00 10.20 -20.26
C ALA A 451 21.16 10.35 -19.25
N ALA A 452 21.01 11.24 -18.28
CA ALA A 452 21.97 11.49 -17.20
C ALA A 452 21.63 10.67 -15.94
N ALA A 453 22.65 10.38 -15.13
CA ALA A 453 22.44 9.80 -13.80
C ALA A 453 21.74 10.80 -12.89
N MET A 454 20.78 10.30 -12.13
CA MET A 454 20.05 11.07 -11.11
C MET A 454 20.14 10.32 -9.78
N PRO A 455 21.20 10.58 -8.99
CA PRO A 455 21.30 9.98 -7.66
C PRO A 455 20.31 10.62 -6.69
N VAL A 456 19.67 9.78 -5.90
CA VAL A 456 18.83 10.18 -4.77
C VAL A 456 19.40 9.55 -3.51
N GLN A 457 19.63 10.38 -2.49
CA GLN A 457 20.00 9.95 -1.15
C GLN A 457 18.82 10.20 -0.23
N TYR A 458 18.41 9.16 0.49
CA TYR A 458 17.44 9.24 1.56
C TYR A 458 18.01 8.53 2.78
N ASN A 459 18.39 9.29 3.79
CA ASN A 459 19.10 8.77 4.96
C ASN A 459 20.33 7.91 4.55
N ALA A 460 20.36 6.64 4.93
CA ALA A 460 21.42 5.70 4.54
C ALA A 460 21.19 5.06 3.15
N GLN A 461 20.00 5.21 2.55
CA GLN A 461 19.66 4.60 1.27
C GLN A 461 20.08 5.49 0.11
N ARG A 462 20.73 4.90 -0.89
CA ARG A 462 21.04 5.55 -2.16
C ARG A 462 20.47 4.77 -3.32
N ILE A 463 19.76 5.46 -4.22
CA ILE A 463 19.23 4.92 -5.47
C ILE A 463 19.62 5.88 -6.59
N THR A 464 20.18 5.35 -7.68
CA THR A 464 20.46 6.17 -8.84
C THR A 464 19.53 5.77 -9.99
N GLY A 465 18.66 6.69 -10.39
CA GLY A 465 17.88 6.57 -11.62
C GLY A 465 18.59 7.24 -12.81
N ARG A 466 17.92 7.23 -13.96
CA ARG A 466 18.31 8.02 -15.13
C ARG A 466 17.20 8.93 -15.55
N THR A 467 17.57 10.09 -16.04
CA THR A 467 16.63 11.07 -16.60
C THR A 467 16.18 10.65 -18.00
N TRP A 468 14.91 10.75 -18.28
CA TRP A 468 14.30 10.43 -19.59
C TRP A 468 13.57 11.65 -20.16
N PRO A 469 13.62 11.88 -21.49
CA PRO A 469 13.01 13.06 -22.09
C PRO A 469 11.49 13.03 -22.00
N ILE A 470 10.91 14.02 -21.32
CA ILE A 470 9.46 14.14 -21.18
C ILE A 470 8.76 14.40 -22.51
N ALA A 471 9.43 15.11 -23.43
CA ALA A 471 8.95 15.31 -24.80
C ALA A 471 8.71 14.00 -25.57
N GLN A 472 9.38 12.91 -25.18
CA GLN A 472 9.14 11.56 -25.68
C GLN A 472 8.13 10.77 -24.84
N ARG A 473 7.39 11.44 -23.98
CA ARG A 473 6.45 10.83 -23.04
C ARG A 473 7.12 9.76 -22.17
N ARG A 474 8.26 10.08 -21.59
CA ARG A 474 9.01 9.22 -20.67
C ARG A 474 9.28 9.97 -19.38
N VAL A 475 9.09 9.29 -18.25
CA VAL A 475 9.26 9.87 -16.92
C VAL A 475 10.05 8.93 -16.03
N THR A 476 10.77 9.50 -15.08
CA THR A 476 11.52 8.78 -14.06
C THR A 476 10.80 8.80 -12.74
N VAL A 477 10.66 7.62 -12.13
CA VAL A 477 10.22 7.46 -10.76
C VAL A 477 11.34 6.76 -9.99
N ILE A 478 11.73 7.30 -8.85
CA ILE A 478 12.67 6.68 -7.92
C ILE A 478 11.88 6.32 -6.68
N GLU A 479 11.68 5.04 -6.46
CA GLU A 479 10.86 4.53 -5.36
C GLU A 479 11.77 4.07 -4.22
N LEU A 480 11.65 4.74 -3.07
CA LEU A 480 12.43 4.43 -1.89
C LEU A 480 11.95 3.12 -1.22
N GLY A 481 12.87 2.38 -0.64
CA GLY A 481 12.56 1.13 0.06
C GLY A 481 11.90 1.36 1.42
N GLU A 482 12.30 2.43 2.13
CA GLU A 482 11.85 2.74 3.49
C GLU A 482 11.25 4.13 3.60
#